data_627234f526d3850b186976e0c98a30ee
#
_entry.id   627234f526d3850b186976e0c98a30ee
#
_cell.length_a   1.000
_cell.length_b   1.000
_cell.length_c   1.000
_cell.angle_alpha   90.00
_cell.angle_beta   90.00
_cell.angle_gamma   90.00
#
_symmetry.space_group_name_H-M   'P 1'
#
loop_
_entity.id
_entity.type
_entity.pdbx_description
1 polymer ?
#
loop_
_entity_poly.entity_id
_entity_poly.type
_entity_poly.pdbx_seq_one_letter_code
_entity_poly.pdbx_strand_id
1 'polypeptide(L)'
;MHSGGNASSLPLVGGAPEPTINQLSKPGRRASRFPKLDVPVTEINNPAIRNDKPSLPEVSEHDLVMHYSRLAHRNFAVDIGFYPLGSCTMKYNPRFADFVAGMSTFANSHPATPAEFTQGNLEVLHELENFLIEITGMDNATFQPPAGASGELTGLLIIKKYLEENNLSHKTDIIVPDSAHGTNPASARMAGFNVVEVSTDVRGMVNIDDLRSLVNEKTAGLMLTNPNTGGLFEENIMEISNIIHENSGLVYYDGANLNAIVGVCRPGDMGFDIVHSNLHKTFATPHGGGGPGSGPVAVKSFLKEYLPGPIVEKNDGKYRWYNPSLSIGRMHGYHGNFLVALRALVYMKLLGKEGLDTLGSYAVLNARYLSSVISKVIPLAYNEPCMHEFVATVKDLKKSHKIRAYDVGKALLDKGFHSPTIYFPLIIDEALMFEPTETQTVDTLDDLAATLKSIIDELQSDDAVSYTHLRAHETEYD
;
A
#
# COMPACT_ATOMS: atom_id res chain seq x y z
N MET A 1 -0.20 -6.81 43.89
CA MET A 1 -1.01 -5.82 43.13
C MET A 1 -0.06 -4.88 42.43
N HIS A 2 0.39 -5.22 41.23
CA HIS A 2 1.13 -4.30 40.36
C HIS A 2 0.09 -3.71 39.40
N SER A 3 -0.17 -2.42 39.55
CA SER A 3 -0.90 -1.65 38.56
C SER A 3 -0.05 -1.56 37.31
N GLY A 4 -0.35 -2.36 36.30
CA GLY A 4 0.22 -2.24 34.98
C GLY A 4 -0.16 -0.88 34.39
N GLY A 5 0.78 0.04 34.33
CA GLY A 5 0.62 1.25 33.57
C GLY A 5 0.66 0.90 32.07
N ASN A 6 -0.41 1.22 31.34
CA ASN A 6 -0.52 1.08 29.89
C ASN A 6 0.68 1.80 29.23
N ALA A 7 1.61 1.02 28.66
CA ALA A 7 2.77 1.53 27.96
C ALA A 7 2.46 1.95 26.51
N SER A 8 1.22 1.80 26.02
CA SER A 8 0.86 1.98 24.62
C SER A 8 0.11 3.27 24.28
N SER A 9 -0.31 4.06 25.25
CA SER A 9 -0.93 5.36 25.00
C SER A 9 0.05 6.51 25.27
N LEU A 10 0.79 6.91 24.23
CA LEU A 10 1.37 8.24 24.24
C LEU A 10 0.20 9.24 24.14
N PRO A 11 0.04 10.18 25.12
CA PRO A 11 -0.98 11.19 24.99
C PRO A 11 -0.69 11.97 23.71
N LEU A 12 -1.63 11.96 22.76
CA LEU A 12 -1.69 12.97 21.72
C LEU A 12 -1.68 14.30 22.47
N VAL A 13 -0.60 15.07 22.34
CA VAL A 13 -0.36 16.28 23.14
C VAL A 13 -1.52 17.24 22.87
N GLY A 14 -2.51 17.23 23.77
CA GLY A 14 -3.60 18.21 23.80
C GLY A 14 -3.03 19.59 24.09
N GLY A 15 -2.64 20.29 23.03
CA GLY A 15 -2.12 21.64 23.08
C GLY A 15 -2.81 22.48 22.02
N ALA A 16 -2.76 23.80 22.14
CA ALA A 16 -3.21 24.71 21.09
C ALA A 16 -2.69 24.29 19.72
N PRO A 17 -3.46 24.51 18.63
CA PRO A 17 -3.01 24.21 17.28
C PRO A 17 -1.62 24.80 17.02
N GLU A 18 -0.73 24.03 16.38
CA GLU A 18 0.56 24.57 15.95
C GLU A 18 0.32 25.70 14.95
N PRO A 19 0.85 26.91 15.17
CA PRO A 19 0.67 28.00 14.23
C PRO A 19 1.26 27.63 12.86
N THR A 20 0.68 28.13 11.78
CA THR A 20 1.25 27.91 10.44
C THR A 20 2.63 28.56 10.33
N ILE A 21 3.45 28.05 9.43
CA ILE A 21 4.79 28.61 9.19
C ILE A 21 4.73 30.10 8.80
N ASN A 22 3.67 30.53 8.14
CA ASN A 22 3.43 31.93 7.80
C ASN A 22 3.13 32.79 9.04
N GLN A 23 2.43 32.26 10.05
CA GLN A 23 2.18 32.94 11.31
C GLN A 23 3.46 33.08 12.17
N LEU A 24 4.44 32.19 11.97
CA LEU A 24 5.75 32.24 12.63
C LEU A 24 6.70 33.21 11.95
N SER A 25 6.37 33.69 10.73
CA SER A 25 7.23 34.58 9.95
C SER A 25 7.47 35.90 10.65
N LYS A 26 8.75 36.32 10.68
CA LYS A 26 9.16 37.66 11.17
C LYS A 26 10.16 38.24 10.20
N PRO A 27 9.97 39.51 9.75
CA PRO A 27 10.87 40.16 8.78
C PRO A 27 12.33 40.06 9.16
N GLY A 28 13.18 39.69 8.21
CA GLY A 28 14.63 39.60 8.38
C GLY A 28 15.15 38.26 8.92
N ARG A 29 14.27 37.32 9.34
CA ARG A 29 14.72 35.98 9.75
C ARG A 29 15.04 35.13 8.50
N ARG A 30 16.03 34.24 8.62
CA ARG A 30 16.47 33.36 7.55
C ARG A 30 16.87 31.99 8.10
N ALA A 31 16.38 30.93 7.47
CA ALA A 31 16.76 29.55 7.80
C ALA A 31 18.08 29.14 7.10
N SER A 32 18.33 29.66 5.91
CA SER A 32 19.55 29.37 5.14
C SER A 32 20.05 30.59 4.42
N ARG A 33 21.31 30.56 4.00
CA ARG A 33 21.90 31.55 3.09
C ARG A 33 22.37 30.84 1.86
N PHE A 34 21.82 31.24 0.72
CA PHE A 34 22.36 30.80 -0.56
C PHE A 34 23.74 31.43 -0.79
N PRO A 35 24.68 30.72 -1.44
CA PRO A 35 25.93 31.29 -1.89
C PRO A 35 25.64 32.43 -2.88
N LYS A 36 26.59 33.34 -3.02
CA LYS A 36 26.51 34.36 -4.07
C LYS A 36 26.51 33.66 -5.43
N LEU A 37 25.78 34.23 -6.39
CA LEU A 37 25.84 33.75 -7.77
C LEU A 37 27.28 33.92 -8.29
N ASP A 38 27.82 32.89 -8.88
CA ASP A 38 29.14 32.84 -9.55
C ASP A 38 29.05 33.08 -11.06
N VAL A 39 27.84 33.40 -11.54
CA VAL A 39 27.53 33.76 -12.92
C VAL A 39 27.01 35.19 -13.04
N PRO A 40 27.17 35.88 -14.17
CA PRO A 40 26.59 37.18 -14.40
C PRO A 40 25.07 37.17 -14.26
N VAL A 41 24.53 38.17 -13.55
CA VAL A 41 23.08 38.37 -13.47
C VAL A 41 22.63 39.02 -14.80
N THR A 42 21.76 38.34 -15.52
CA THR A 42 21.13 38.85 -16.74
C THR A 42 19.74 39.37 -16.39
N GLU A 43 19.46 40.60 -16.76
CA GLU A 43 18.10 41.13 -16.68
C GLU A 43 17.22 40.47 -17.73
N ILE A 44 16.13 39.86 -17.24
CA ILE A 44 15.14 39.24 -18.11
C ILE A 44 14.01 40.23 -18.33
N ASN A 45 13.99 40.82 -19.52
CA ASN A 45 12.94 41.75 -19.90
C ASN A 45 11.75 41.00 -20.53
N ASN A 46 10.86 40.48 -19.66
CA ASN A 46 9.68 39.72 -20.07
C ASN A 46 8.46 40.21 -19.27
N PRO A 47 7.36 40.60 -19.93
CA PRO A 47 6.15 41.10 -19.27
C PRO A 47 5.48 40.04 -18.38
N ALA A 48 5.82 38.74 -18.49
CA ALA A 48 5.33 37.69 -17.63
C ALA A 48 6.11 37.56 -16.30
N ILE A 49 7.19 38.35 -16.11
CA ILE A 49 7.92 38.36 -14.84
C ILE A 49 7.10 39.09 -13.81
N ARG A 50 6.91 38.43 -12.64
CA ARG A 50 6.25 39.07 -11.52
C ARG A 50 7.11 40.24 -10.99
N ASN A 51 6.47 41.36 -10.73
CA ASN A 51 7.13 42.55 -10.16
C ASN A 51 7.31 42.42 -8.65
N ASP A 52 6.40 41.71 -7.96
CA ASP A 52 6.43 41.56 -6.53
C ASP A 52 7.16 40.27 -6.12
N LYS A 53 7.93 40.34 -5.05
CA LYS A 53 8.55 39.15 -4.45
C LYS A 53 7.46 38.21 -3.94
N PRO A 54 7.64 36.86 -4.10
CA PRO A 54 6.72 35.91 -3.48
C PRO A 54 6.69 36.09 -1.97
N SER A 55 5.50 36.05 -1.38
CA SER A 55 5.30 36.13 0.07
C SER A 55 5.69 34.79 0.73
N LEU A 56 7.00 34.55 0.86
CA LEU A 56 7.54 33.38 1.54
C LEU A 56 7.75 33.71 3.03
N PRO A 57 7.54 32.72 3.94
CA PRO A 57 7.76 32.93 5.37
C PRO A 57 9.24 33.17 5.68
N GLU A 58 9.51 34.19 6.46
CA GLU A 58 10.84 34.52 6.97
C GLU A 58 10.99 33.95 8.40
N VAL A 59 11.62 32.77 8.51
CA VAL A 59 11.82 32.03 9.75
C VAL A 59 13.30 31.67 9.93
N SER A 60 13.73 31.48 11.18
CA SER A 60 15.07 30.93 11.45
C SER A 60 15.09 29.41 11.25
N GLU A 61 16.27 28.81 11.09
CA GLU A 61 16.44 27.36 11.07
C GLU A 61 15.87 26.71 12.35
N HIS A 62 16.10 27.33 13.50
CA HIS A 62 15.55 26.86 14.76
C HIS A 62 14.02 26.85 14.78
N ASP A 63 13.36 27.94 14.35
CA ASP A 63 11.90 28.02 14.25
C ASP A 63 11.35 26.93 13.29
N LEU A 64 12.04 26.74 12.17
CA LEU A 64 11.67 25.76 11.14
C LEU A 64 11.72 24.31 11.70
N VAL A 65 12.84 23.95 12.31
CA VAL A 65 13.04 22.61 12.90
C VAL A 65 12.04 22.37 14.03
N MET A 66 11.85 23.33 14.93
CA MET A 66 10.90 23.23 16.04
C MET A 66 9.46 23.04 15.53
N HIS A 67 9.05 23.82 14.53
CA HIS A 67 7.72 23.75 13.94
C HIS A 67 7.43 22.35 13.35
N TYR A 68 8.30 21.87 12.45
CA TYR A 68 8.09 20.56 11.82
C TYR A 68 8.29 19.39 12.78
N SER A 69 9.16 19.50 13.77
CA SER A 69 9.28 18.49 14.83
C SER A 69 7.98 18.37 15.64
N ARG A 70 7.38 19.50 16.03
CA ARG A 70 6.08 19.48 16.73
C ARG A 70 4.96 18.90 15.87
N LEU A 71 4.91 19.24 14.59
CA LEU A 71 3.95 18.63 13.66
C LEU A 71 4.19 17.12 13.51
N ALA A 72 5.44 16.69 13.38
CA ALA A 72 5.78 15.27 13.28
C ALA A 72 5.35 14.49 14.53
N HIS A 73 5.52 15.05 15.72
CA HIS A 73 5.08 14.42 16.98
C HIS A 73 3.55 14.32 17.12
N ARG A 74 2.78 15.06 16.32
CA ARG A 74 1.31 14.97 16.27
C ARG A 74 0.80 13.96 15.25
N ASN A 75 1.66 13.48 14.35
CA ASN A 75 1.32 12.43 13.40
C ASN A 75 1.50 11.04 14.03
N PHE A 76 0.61 10.13 13.64
CA PHE A 76 0.75 8.73 13.99
C PHE A 76 1.78 8.06 13.09
N ALA A 77 2.56 7.12 13.63
CA ALA A 77 3.57 6.36 12.89
C ALA A 77 3.71 4.94 13.47
N VAL A 78 4.15 4.00 12.63
CA VAL A 78 4.40 2.61 13.04
C VAL A 78 5.46 2.47 14.13
N ASP A 79 6.30 3.50 14.32
CA ASP A 79 7.31 3.57 15.39
C ASP A 79 6.75 4.08 16.72
N ILE A 80 5.55 4.63 16.73
CA ILE A 80 4.92 5.24 17.91
C ILE A 80 3.88 4.30 18.51
N GLY A 81 3.15 3.57 17.68
CA GLY A 81 2.09 2.68 18.15
C GLY A 81 1.52 1.79 17.07
N PHE A 82 0.57 0.98 17.46
CA PHE A 82 -0.09 0.05 16.57
C PHE A 82 -0.96 0.77 15.52
N TYR A 83 -0.77 0.39 14.28
CA TYR A 83 -1.43 0.97 13.12
C TYR A 83 -2.31 -0.10 12.43
N PRO A 84 -3.55 -0.35 12.90
CA PRO A 84 -4.37 -1.48 12.47
C PRO A 84 -5.09 -1.27 11.13
N LEU A 85 -4.54 -0.44 10.25
CA LEU A 85 -5.19 -0.01 9.01
C LEU A 85 -5.28 -1.15 8.00
N GLY A 86 -6.47 -1.72 7.82
CA GLY A 86 -6.71 -2.75 6.83
C GLY A 86 -6.45 -2.29 5.40
N SER A 87 -6.06 -3.22 4.54
CA SER A 87 -5.68 -3.01 3.14
C SER A 87 -4.35 -2.24 2.93
N CYS A 88 -3.63 -1.90 4.01
CA CYS A 88 -2.42 -1.08 3.94
C CYS A 88 -1.15 -1.73 4.51
N THR A 89 -1.22 -2.86 5.19
CA THR A 89 -0.08 -3.60 5.80
C THR A 89 0.93 -2.66 6.48
N MET A 90 0.48 -1.96 7.53
CA MET A 90 1.29 -0.98 8.26
C MET A 90 2.19 -1.67 9.28
N LYS A 91 3.19 -2.41 8.81
CA LYS A 91 4.13 -3.12 9.67
C LYS A 91 5.36 -2.31 10.05
N TYR A 92 6.06 -2.72 11.09
CA TYR A 92 7.33 -2.14 11.49
C TYR A 92 8.37 -2.22 10.37
N ASN A 93 9.10 -1.12 10.15
CA ASN A 93 10.17 -1.04 9.18
C ASN A 93 11.53 -1.16 9.92
N PRO A 94 12.35 -2.21 9.64
CA PRO A 94 13.62 -2.38 10.34
C PRO A 94 14.57 -1.19 10.12
N ARG A 95 15.06 -0.59 11.19
CA ARG A 95 15.99 0.57 11.14
C ARG A 95 17.30 0.27 10.42
N PHE A 96 17.72 -1.00 10.39
CA PHE A 96 18.89 -1.41 9.65
C PHE A 96 18.71 -1.21 8.14
N ALA A 97 17.49 -1.36 7.61
CA ALA A 97 17.21 -1.09 6.20
C ALA A 97 17.42 0.40 5.85
N ASP A 98 17.04 1.31 6.74
CA ASP A 98 17.29 2.75 6.58
C ASP A 98 18.77 3.08 6.66
N PHE A 99 19.52 2.44 7.59
CA PHE A 99 20.96 2.60 7.70
C PHE A 99 21.66 2.21 6.38
N VAL A 100 21.35 1.04 5.82
CA VAL A 100 21.94 0.56 4.56
C VAL A 100 21.56 1.49 3.40
N ALA A 101 20.30 1.89 3.30
CA ALA A 101 19.82 2.79 2.24
C ALA A 101 20.48 4.18 2.32
N GLY A 102 20.89 4.62 3.52
CA GLY A 102 21.62 5.87 3.73
C GLY A 102 23.12 5.83 3.43
N MET A 103 23.69 4.65 3.15
CA MET A 103 25.11 4.53 2.81
C MET A 103 25.42 5.26 1.50
N SER A 104 26.50 6.05 1.49
CA SER A 104 26.88 6.89 0.35
C SER A 104 27.15 6.10 -0.95
N THR A 105 27.59 4.85 -0.81
CA THR A 105 27.80 3.93 -1.94
C THR A 105 26.53 3.66 -2.73
N PHE A 106 25.37 3.67 -2.10
CA PHE A 106 24.07 3.50 -2.73
C PHE A 106 23.37 4.85 -2.99
N ALA A 107 23.34 5.73 -1.98
CA ALA A 107 22.55 6.96 -2.03
C ALA A 107 23.10 8.03 -2.97
N ASN A 108 24.44 8.05 -3.19
CA ASN A 108 25.09 9.09 -4.00
C ASN A 108 25.30 8.69 -5.46
N SER A 109 24.78 7.56 -5.89
CA SER A 109 24.87 7.10 -7.27
C SER A 109 23.76 7.72 -8.12
N HIS A 110 24.12 8.48 -9.15
CA HIS A 110 23.12 9.03 -10.06
C HIS A 110 22.53 7.93 -10.95
N PRO A 111 21.21 7.84 -11.16
CA PRO A 111 20.61 6.75 -11.95
C PRO A 111 21.02 6.72 -13.43
N ALA A 112 21.52 7.82 -14.00
CA ALA A 112 22.08 7.85 -15.36
C ALA A 112 23.58 7.50 -15.42
N THR A 113 24.20 7.11 -14.30
CA THR A 113 25.58 6.64 -14.30
C THR A 113 25.70 5.36 -15.16
N PRO A 114 26.71 5.24 -16.05
CA PRO A 114 26.89 4.05 -16.87
C PRO A 114 26.96 2.76 -16.06
N ALA A 115 26.42 1.67 -16.61
CA ALA A 115 26.27 0.39 -15.92
C ALA A 115 27.60 -0.18 -15.38
N GLU A 116 28.72 0.04 -16.08
CA GLU A 116 30.06 -0.39 -15.67
C GLU A 116 30.51 0.20 -14.32
N PHE A 117 30.00 1.36 -13.93
CA PHE A 117 30.30 2.03 -12.65
C PHE A 117 29.25 1.79 -11.55
N THR A 118 28.16 1.10 -11.88
CA THR A 118 27.03 0.86 -10.97
C THR A 118 26.70 -0.62 -10.82
N GLN A 119 27.68 -1.49 -11.00
CA GLN A 119 27.46 -2.95 -10.97
C GLN A 119 26.80 -3.42 -9.66
N GLY A 120 27.22 -2.90 -8.50
CA GLY A 120 26.60 -3.25 -7.22
C GLY A 120 25.13 -2.83 -7.11
N ASN A 121 24.75 -1.67 -7.69
CA ASN A 121 23.35 -1.22 -7.69
C ASN A 121 22.51 -2.12 -8.61
N LEU A 122 23.05 -2.54 -9.75
CA LEU A 122 22.36 -3.47 -10.66
C LEU A 122 22.25 -4.86 -10.04
N GLU A 123 23.27 -5.30 -9.30
CA GLU A 123 23.23 -6.56 -8.54
C GLU A 123 22.11 -6.56 -7.50
N VAL A 124 21.93 -5.47 -6.77
CA VAL A 124 20.79 -5.29 -5.81
C VAL A 124 19.45 -5.50 -6.50
N LEU A 125 19.23 -4.87 -7.67
CA LEU A 125 17.98 -5.02 -8.41
C LEU A 125 17.78 -6.44 -8.93
N HIS A 126 18.82 -7.05 -9.48
CA HIS A 126 18.75 -8.42 -9.98
C HIS A 126 18.53 -9.43 -8.85
N GLU A 127 19.18 -9.25 -7.70
CA GLU A 127 18.96 -10.11 -6.54
C GLU A 127 17.54 -9.97 -6.00
N LEU A 128 17.02 -8.75 -5.91
CA LEU A 128 15.63 -8.52 -5.51
C LEU A 128 14.64 -9.13 -6.53
N GLU A 129 14.93 -9.06 -7.82
CA GLU A 129 14.15 -9.74 -8.86
C GLU A 129 14.07 -11.25 -8.59
N ASN A 130 15.20 -11.90 -8.32
CA ASN A 130 15.24 -13.33 -8.02
C ASN A 130 14.40 -13.68 -6.78
N PHE A 131 14.43 -12.86 -5.72
CA PHE A 131 13.57 -13.06 -4.56
C PHE A 131 12.08 -12.93 -4.92
N LEU A 132 11.70 -11.92 -5.69
CA LEU A 132 10.31 -11.73 -6.09
C LEU A 132 9.81 -12.85 -7.00
N ILE A 133 10.62 -13.30 -7.93
CA ILE A 133 10.32 -14.43 -8.81
C ILE A 133 10.06 -15.69 -7.97
N GLU A 134 10.92 -15.99 -7.00
CA GLU A 134 10.75 -17.16 -6.14
C GLU A 134 9.50 -17.05 -5.29
N ILE A 135 9.24 -15.89 -4.66
CA ILE A 135 8.06 -15.66 -3.80
C ILE A 135 6.76 -15.70 -4.60
N THR A 136 6.76 -15.20 -5.83
CA THR A 136 5.52 -15.07 -6.62
C THR A 136 5.27 -16.20 -7.61
N GLY A 137 6.29 -17.02 -7.92
CA GLY A 137 6.19 -18.05 -8.95
C GLY A 137 6.14 -17.47 -10.37
N MET A 138 6.68 -16.25 -10.56
CA MET A 138 6.84 -15.59 -11.86
C MET A 138 8.24 -15.83 -12.43
N ASP A 139 8.54 -15.29 -13.62
CA ASP A 139 9.78 -15.54 -14.33
C ASP A 139 10.65 -14.29 -14.53
N ASN A 140 10.05 -13.11 -14.60
CA ASN A 140 10.76 -11.84 -14.79
C ASN A 140 10.04 -10.71 -14.06
N ALA A 141 10.77 -9.63 -13.69
CA ALA A 141 10.15 -8.48 -13.03
C ALA A 141 10.75 -7.13 -13.46
N THR A 142 9.99 -6.07 -13.23
CA THR A 142 10.41 -4.68 -13.35
C THR A 142 10.15 -3.92 -12.04
N PHE A 143 11.02 -2.96 -11.72
CA PHE A 143 10.91 -2.10 -10.54
C PHE A 143 10.49 -0.67 -10.89
N GLN A 144 10.10 -0.41 -12.14
CA GLN A 144 9.78 0.94 -12.57
C GLN A 144 8.53 1.54 -11.92
N PRO A 145 7.43 0.79 -11.69
CA PRO A 145 6.24 1.38 -11.09
C PRO A 145 6.51 1.91 -9.68
N PRO A 146 6.21 3.20 -9.40
CA PRO A 146 6.54 3.82 -8.12
C PRO A 146 5.57 3.49 -6.98
N ALA A 147 4.44 2.83 -7.29
CA ALA A 147 3.41 2.47 -6.32
C ALA A 147 2.52 1.34 -6.84
N GLY A 148 1.61 0.81 -5.99
CA GLY A 148 0.68 -0.24 -6.36
C GLY A 148 -0.22 0.11 -7.53
N ALA A 149 -0.92 1.24 -7.47
CA ALA A 149 -1.78 1.71 -8.57
C ALA A 149 -1.02 1.88 -9.91
N SER A 150 0.25 2.28 -9.86
CA SER A 150 1.11 2.30 -11.07
C SER A 150 1.47 0.90 -11.53
N GLY A 151 1.62 -0.05 -10.61
CA GLY A 151 1.80 -1.48 -10.92
C GLY A 151 0.56 -2.07 -11.58
N GLU A 152 -0.64 -1.74 -11.08
CA GLU A 152 -1.90 -2.12 -11.71
C GLU A 152 -1.98 -1.63 -13.15
N LEU A 153 -1.77 -0.32 -13.37
CA LEU A 153 -1.78 0.25 -14.71
C LEU A 153 -0.71 -0.39 -15.61
N THR A 154 0.48 -0.65 -15.08
CA THR A 154 1.55 -1.33 -15.82
C THR A 154 1.12 -2.71 -16.30
N GLY A 155 0.54 -3.53 -15.41
CA GLY A 155 0.05 -4.86 -15.77
C GLY A 155 -1.02 -4.83 -16.86
N LEU A 156 -1.95 -3.89 -16.77
CA LEU A 156 -3.01 -3.70 -17.77
C LEU A 156 -2.47 -3.21 -19.12
N LEU A 157 -1.45 -2.33 -19.12
CA LEU A 157 -0.79 -1.92 -20.36
C LEU A 157 0.01 -3.08 -20.99
N ILE A 158 0.60 -3.97 -20.19
CA ILE A 158 1.22 -5.21 -20.67
C ILE A 158 0.16 -6.11 -21.31
N ILE A 159 -0.99 -6.33 -20.67
CA ILE A 159 -2.12 -7.07 -21.24
C ILE A 159 -2.52 -6.46 -22.59
N LYS A 160 -2.75 -5.16 -22.63
CA LYS A 160 -3.15 -4.46 -23.85
C LYS A 160 -2.15 -4.66 -24.97
N LYS A 161 -0.86 -4.43 -24.71
CA LYS A 161 0.19 -4.60 -25.71
C LYS A 161 0.32 -6.05 -26.19
N TYR A 162 0.20 -7.01 -25.26
CA TYR A 162 0.18 -8.42 -25.62
C TYR A 162 -0.98 -8.76 -26.56
N LEU A 163 -2.18 -8.27 -26.28
CA LEU A 163 -3.37 -8.50 -27.13
C LEU A 163 -3.20 -7.86 -28.51
N GLU A 164 -2.62 -6.67 -28.61
CA GLU A 164 -2.33 -5.98 -29.87
C GLU A 164 -1.37 -6.80 -30.74
N GLU A 165 -0.26 -7.26 -30.17
CA GLU A 165 0.78 -8.02 -30.90
C GLU A 165 0.31 -9.43 -31.32
N ASN A 166 -0.67 -10.00 -30.63
CA ASN A 166 -1.22 -11.33 -30.94
C ASN A 166 -2.53 -11.31 -31.71
N ASN A 167 -2.91 -10.17 -32.31
CA ASN A 167 -4.14 -9.99 -33.09
C ASN A 167 -5.43 -10.23 -32.28
N LEU A 168 -5.41 -9.96 -31.00
CA LEU A 168 -6.52 -10.11 -30.05
C LEU A 168 -7.11 -8.75 -29.61
N SER A 169 -6.93 -7.69 -30.39
CA SER A 169 -7.41 -6.33 -30.07
C SER A 169 -8.93 -6.20 -29.93
N HIS A 170 -9.69 -7.22 -30.36
CA HIS A 170 -11.14 -7.30 -30.13
C HIS A 170 -11.50 -7.59 -28.66
N LYS A 171 -10.53 -8.03 -27.83
CA LYS A 171 -10.71 -8.24 -26.40
C LYS A 171 -10.56 -6.93 -25.65
N THR A 172 -11.68 -6.41 -25.17
CA THR A 172 -11.79 -5.04 -24.65
C THR A 172 -12.23 -4.98 -23.19
N ASP A 173 -12.57 -6.12 -22.58
CA ASP A 173 -13.25 -6.15 -21.30
C ASP A 173 -12.35 -6.78 -20.23
N ILE A 174 -12.15 -6.06 -19.13
CA ILE A 174 -11.51 -6.57 -17.91
C ILE A 174 -12.59 -6.86 -16.87
N ILE A 175 -12.61 -8.09 -16.38
CA ILE A 175 -13.50 -8.50 -15.29
C ILE A 175 -12.85 -8.12 -13.95
N VAL A 176 -13.66 -7.58 -13.03
CA VAL A 176 -13.23 -7.14 -11.70
C VAL A 176 -14.31 -7.51 -10.69
N PRO A 177 -13.99 -8.15 -9.54
CA PRO A 177 -14.98 -8.40 -8.48
C PRO A 177 -15.57 -7.10 -7.91
N ASP A 178 -16.85 -7.14 -7.51
CA ASP A 178 -17.54 -6.04 -6.84
C ASP A 178 -16.92 -5.66 -5.48
N SER A 179 -16.20 -6.60 -4.88
CA SER A 179 -15.41 -6.41 -3.64
C SER A 179 -14.02 -5.85 -3.87
N ALA A 180 -13.59 -5.64 -5.13
CA ALA A 180 -12.24 -5.19 -5.45
C ALA A 180 -11.97 -3.77 -4.94
N HIS A 181 -10.67 -3.47 -4.74
CA HIS A 181 -10.24 -2.11 -4.45
C HIS A 181 -10.59 -1.17 -5.62
N GLY A 182 -11.06 0.06 -5.32
CA GLY A 182 -11.52 1.00 -6.34
C GLY A 182 -10.47 1.40 -7.39
N THR A 183 -9.17 1.17 -7.12
CA THR A 183 -8.10 1.41 -8.08
C THR A 183 -8.06 0.39 -9.22
N ASN A 184 -8.53 -0.85 -9.02
CA ASN A 184 -8.56 -1.86 -10.06
C ASN A 184 -9.45 -1.43 -11.25
N PRO A 185 -10.76 -1.12 -11.07
CA PRO A 185 -11.57 -0.63 -12.18
C PRO A 185 -11.09 0.72 -12.74
N ALA A 186 -10.50 1.59 -11.92
CA ALA A 186 -9.94 2.85 -12.39
C ALA A 186 -8.74 2.62 -13.32
N SER A 187 -7.81 1.75 -12.96
CA SER A 187 -6.63 1.38 -13.76
C SER A 187 -7.04 0.73 -15.08
N ALA A 188 -8.08 -0.15 -15.06
CA ALA A 188 -8.60 -0.78 -16.26
C ALA A 188 -9.16 0.27 -17.26
N ARG A 189 -9.94 1.24 -16.77
CA ARG A 189 -10.43 2.35 -17.61
C ARG A 189 -9.30 3.23 -18.14
N MET A 190 -8.28 3.53 -17.33
CA MET A 190 -7.11 4.31 -17.76
C MET A 190 -6.32 3.60 -18.86
N ALA A 191 -6.22 2.27 -18.81
CA ALA A 191 -5.60 1.48 -19.88
C ALA A 191 -6.47 1.38 -21.14
N GLY A 192 -7.73 1.84 -21.08
CA GLY A 192 -8.66 1.87 -22.20
C GLY A 192 -9.50 0.61 -22.34
N PHE A 193 -9.66 -0.18 -21.27
CA PHE A 193 -10.57 -1.32 -21.21
C PHE A 193 -11.94 -0.92 -20.65
N ASN A 194 -12.97 -1.66 -21.04
CA ASN A 194 -14.24 -1.67 -20.34
C ASN A 194 -14.09 -2.49 -19.04
N VAL A 195 -14.84 -2.12 -18.02
CA VAL A 195 -14.90 -2.86 -16.76
C VAL A 195 -16.22 -3.63 -16.71
N VAL A 196 -16.11 -4.93 -16.50
CA VAL A 196 -17.22 -5.84 -16.27
C VAL A 196 -17.13 -6.32 -14.82
N GLU A 197 -18.15 -6.04 -14.03
CA GLU A 197 -18.17 -6.41 -12.63
C GLU A 197 -18.72 -7.82 -12.45
N VAL A 198 -18.03 -8.68 -11.70
CA VAL A 198 -18.48 -9.99 -11.27
C VAL A 198 -18.90 -9.91 -9.80
N SER A 199 -20.07 -10.48 -9.49
CA SER A 199 -20.59 -10.49 -8.13
C SER A 199 -19.83 -11.42 -7.18
N THR A 200 -19.82 -11.09 -5.88
CA THR A 200 -19.37 -12.01 -4.83
C THR A 200 -20.55 -12.87 -4.33
N ASP A 201 -20.24 -14.08 -3.88
CA ASP A 201 -21.20 -14.98 -3.24
C ASP A 201 -21.46 -14.58 -1.76
N VAL A 202 -22.35 -15.31 -1.08
CA VAL A 202 -22.71 -15.05 0.33
C VAL A 202 -21.52 -15.24 1.31
N ARG A 203 -20.47 -15.92 0.89
CA ARG A 203 -19.24 -16.11 1.66
C ARG A 203 -18.22 -15.01 1.39
N GLY A 204 -18.50 -14.09 0.45
CA GLY A 204 -17.61 -13.00 0.06
C GLY A 204 -16.54 -13.37 -0.96
N MET A 205 -16.72 -14.49 -1.68
CA MET A 205 -15.82 -14.97 -2.75
C MET A 205 -16.43 -14.74 -4.12
N VAL A 206 -15.65 -14.85 -5.20
CA VAL A 206 -16.13 -14.70 -6.57
C VAL A 206 -17.22 -15.73 -6.86
N ASN A 207 -18.37 -15.26 -7.36
CA ASN A 207 -19.44 -16.12 -7.80
C ASN A 207 -19.06 -16.77 -9.15
N ILE A 208 -18.75 -18.07 -9.14
CA ILE A 208 -18.29 -18.81 -10.32
C ILE A 208 -19.33 -18.86 -11.43
N ASP A 209 -20.62 -19.03 -11.10
CA ASP A 209 -21.69 -19.10 -12.09
C ASP A 209 -21.85 -17.73 -12.79
N ASP A 210 -21.77 -16.65 -12.03
CA ASP A 210 -21.79 -15.31 -12.58
C ASP A 210 -20.56 -15.07 -13.48
N LEU A 211 -19.35 -15.43 -13.02
CA LEU A 211 -18.13 -15.34 -13.81
C LEU A 211 -18.27 -16.07 -15.16
N ARG A 212 -18.75 -17.31 -15.14
CA ARG A 212 -18.98 -18.09 -16.37
C ARG A 212 -19.96 -17.42 -17.34
N SER A 213 -20.96 -16.73 -16.82
CA SER A 213 -21.96 -16.02 -17.64
C SER A 213 -21.40 -14.73 -18.28
N LEU A 214 -20.41 -14.10 -17.64
CA LEU A 214 -19.81 -12.83 -18.07
C LEU A 214 -18.65 -13.03 -19.06
N VAL A 215 -17.93 -14.16 -18.96
CA VAL A 215 -16.77 -14.43 -19.81
C VAL A 215 -17.23 -14.72 -21.25
N ASN A 216 -16.64 -14.00 -22.21
CA ASN A 216 -16.98 -14.09 -23.61
C ASN A 216 -15.77 -13.72 -24.49
N GLU A 217 -15.94 -13.70 -25.82
CA GLU A 217 -14.87 -13.37 -26.78
C GLU A 217 -14.19 -12.02 -26.57
N LYS A 218 -14.86 -11.06 -25.93
CA LYS A 218 -14.31 -9.72 -25.61
C LYS A 218 -13.50 -9.69 -24.32
N THR A 219 -13.51 -10.77 -23.53
CA THR A 219 -12.79 -10.82 -22.26
C THR A 219 -11.29 -10.78 -22.49
N ALA A 220 -10.66 -9.67 -22.11
CA ALA A 220 -9.21 -9.45 -22.15
C ALA A 220 -8.50 -10.09 -20.94
N GLY A 221 -9.15 -10.09 -19.79
CA GLY A 221 -8.61 -10.68 -18.57
C GLY A 221 -9.45 -10.43 -17.34
N LEU A 222 -8.92 -10.89 -16.21
CA LEU A 222 -9.48 -10.70 -14.87
C LEU A 222 -8.43 -10.03 -13.99
N MET A 223 -8.83 -9.03 -13.20
CA MET A 223 -8.04 -8.49 -12.08
C MET A 223 -8.58 -9.04 -10.77
N LEU A 224 -7.73 -9.68 -9.99
CA LEU A 224 -8.12 -10.29 -8.73
C LEU A 224 -7.07 -10.04 -7.64
N THR A 225 -7.54 -9.74 -6.43
CA THR A 225 -6.75 -9.72 -5.20
C THR A 225 -7.00 -11.05 -4.46
N ASN A 226 -5.97 -11.77 -4.08
CA ASN A 226 -6.11 -13.00 -3.29
C ASN A 226 -5.03 -13.10 -2.18
N PRO A 227 -5.39 -13.09 -0.89
CA PRO A 227 -6.76 -12.96 -0.35
C PRO A 227 -7.45 -11.67 -0.79
N ASN A 228 -8.78 -11.71 -0.89
CA ASN A 228 -9.57 -10.56 -1.33
C ASN A 228 -9.65 -9.45 -0.25
N THR A 229 -10.29 -8.34 -0.59
CA THR A 229 -10.43 -7.17 0.30
C THR A 229 -11.21 -7.47 1.61
N GLY A 230 -12.00 -8.53 1.65
CA GLY A 230 -12.64 -9.01 2.89
C GLY A 230 -11.72 -9.81 3.81
N GLY A 231 -10.48 -10.03 3.39
CA GLY A 231 -9.52 -10.89 4.10
C GLY A 231 -9.75 -12.38 3.85
N LEU A 232 -10.46 -12.77 2.79
CA LEU A 232 -10.83 -14.15 2.49
C LEU A 232 -10.00 -14.71 1.34
N PHE A 233 -9.53 -15.95 1.47
CA PHE A 233 -8.78 -16.62 0.40
C PHE A 233 -9.73 -17.18 -0.65
N GLU A 234 -9.50 -16.84 -1.92
CA GLU A 234 -10.27 -17.34 -3.05
C GLU A 234 -9.91 -18.81 -3.34
N GLU A 235 -10.68 -19.73 -2.75
CA GLU A 235 -10.40 -21.17 -2.80
C GLU A 235 -10.50 -21.74 -4.22
N ASN A 236 -11.36 -21.15 -5.07
CA ASN A 236 -11.62 -21.61 -6.43
C ASN A 236 -10.69 -20.97 -7.47
N ILE A 237 -9.57 -20.39 -7.03
CA ILE A 237 -8.69 -19.60 -7.92
C ILE A 237 -8.21 -20.38 -9.16
N MET A 238 -7.98 -21.68 -9.04
CA MET A 238 -7.57 -22.51 -10.18
C MET A 238 -8.68 -22.61 -11.23
N GLU A 239 -9.93 -22.76 -10.80
CA GLU A 239 -11.10 -22.77 -11.70
C GLU A 239 -11.32 -21.41 -12.34
N ILE A 240 -11.23 -20.32 -11.56
CA ILE A 240 -11.32 -18.94 -12.03
C ILE A 240 -10.28 -18.67 -13.12
N SER A 241 -9.01 -19.01 -12.87
CA SER A 241 -7.92 -18.83 -13.82
C SER A 241 -8.17 -19.62 -15.11
N ASN A 242 -8.62 -20.87 -15.01
CA ASN A 242 -8.91 -21.71 -16.16
C ASN A 242 -10.06 -21.13 -17.02
N ILE A 243 -11.14 -20.63 -16.42
CA ILE A 243 -12.25 -20.00 -17.14
C ILE A 243 -11.75 -18.84 -18.00
N ILE A 244 -10.85 -18.02 -17.48
CA ILE A 244 -10.28 -16.88 -18.20
C ILE A 244 -9.33 -17.34 -19.31
N HIS A 245 -8.45 -18.30 -19.02
CA HIS A 245 -7.47 -18.81 -19.98
C HIS A 245 -8.11 -19.57 -21.15
N GLU A 246 -9.16 -20.34 -20.90
CA GLU A 246 -9.94 -21.02 -21.95
C GLU A 246 -10.51 -20.06 -23.02
N ASN A 247 -10.69 -18.78 -22.60
CA ASN A 247 -11.09 -17.69 -23.49
C ASN A 247 -9.91 -16.84 -23.97
N SER A 248 -8.67 -17.31 -23.83
CA SER A 248 -7.45 -16.56 -24.20
C SER A 248 -7.35 -15.17 -23.53
N GLY A 249 -7.90 -15.03 -22.34
CA GLY A 249 -7.72 -13.88 -21.45
C GLY A 249 -6.53 -14.08 -20.54
N LEU A 250 -6.04 -13.01 -19.89
CA LEU A 250 -4.94 -13.06 -18.93
C LEU A 250 -5.44 -12.79 -17.51
N VAL A 251 -4.76 -13.40 -16.53
CA VAL A 251 -5.13 -13.26 -15.12
C VAL A 251 -4.10 -12.41 -14.40
N TYR A 252 -4.56 -11.30 -13.84
CA TYR A 252 -3.75 -10.33 -13.14
C TYR A 252 -3.97 -10.42 -11.62
N TYR A 253 -2.88 -10.56 -10.86
CA TYR A 253 -2.88 -10.57 -9.41
C TYR A 253 -2.56 -9.19 -8.84
N ASP A 254 -3.52 -8.62 -8.12
CA ASP A 254 -3.27 -7.48 -7.25
C ASP A 254 -2.58 -7.96 -5.96
N GLY A 255 -1.29 -7.69 -5.87
CA GLY A 255 -0.44 -8.14 -4.76
C GLY A 255 -0.47 -7.24 -3.54
N ALA A 256 -1.49 -6.39 -3.39
CA ALA A 256 -1.66 -5.58 -2.17
C ALA A 256 -1.70 -6.46 -0.91
N ASN A 257 -2.28 -7.66 -1.02
CA ASN A 257 -2.50 -8.61 0.07
C ASN A 257 -1.50 -9.79 0.05
N LEU A 258 -0.39 -9.68 -0.71
CA LEU A 258 0.63 -10.73 -0.81
C LEU A 258 1.20 -11.15 0.56
N ASN A 259 1.18 -10.25 1.56
CA ASN A 259 1.66 -10.50 2.91
C ASN A 259 1.05 -11.75 3.56
N ALA A 260 -0.20 -12.08 3.22
CA ALA A 260 -0.93 -13.21 3.76
C ALA A 260 -0.40 -14.57 3.30
N ILE A 261 0.26 -14.64 2.15
CA ILE A 261 0.57 -15.88 1.46
C ILE A 261 2.04 -16.14 1.23
N VAL A 262 2.93 -15.20 1.57
CA VAL A 262 4.38 -15.39 1.47
C VAL A 262 4.81 -16.61 2.27
N GLY A 263 5.57 -17.50 1.65
CA GLY A 263 6.03 -18.76 2.22
C GLY A 263 5.00 -19.89 2.24
N VAL A 264 3.74 -19.62 1.83
CA VAL A 264 2.65 -20.61 1.86
C VAL A 264 2.23 -21.04 0.45
N CYS A 265 1.95 -20.10 -0.43
CA CYS A 265 1.62 -20.37 -1.82
C CYS A 265 2.05 -19.19 -2.71
N ARG A 266 2.15 -19.44 -4.02
CA ARG A 266 2.68 -18.49 -4.99
C ARG A 266 1.62 -18.17 -6.05
N PRO A 267 1.35 -16.89 -6.35
CA PRO A 267 0.37 -16.50 -7.37
C PRO A 267 0.58 -17.19 -8.72
N GLY A 268 1.82 -17.30 -9.18
CA GLY A 268 2.14 -17.93 -10.44
C GLY A 268 1.77 -19.42 -10.54
N ASP A 269 1.71 -20.13 -9.40
CA ASP A 269 1.27 -21.51 -9.33
C ASP A 269 -0.26 -21.62 -9.29
N MET A 270 -0.96 -20.53 -8.98
CA MET A 270 -2.41 -20.41 -8.98
C MET A 270 -3.01 -19.97 -10.34
N GLY A 271 -2.16 -19.85 -11.38
CA GLY A 271 -2.61 -19.49 -12.73
C GLY A 271 -2.59 -18.01 -13.04
N PHE A 272 -1.96 -17.16 -12.19
CA PHE A 272 -1.76 -15.76 -12.53
C PHE A 272 -0.62 -15.57 -13.52
N ASP A 273 -0.80 -14.67 -14.50
CA ASP A 273 0.16 -14.35 -15.55
C ASP A 273 1.00 -13.13 -15.21
N ILE A 274 0.41 -12.21 -14.46
CA ILE A 274 0.98 -10.94 -14.05
C ILE A 274 0.70 -10.71 -12.57
N VAL A 275 1.72 -10.27 -11.83
CA VAL A 275 1.61 -9.93 -10.41
C VAL A 275 2.22 -8.57 -10.19
N HIS A 276 1.52 -7.62 -9.57
CA HIS A 276 2.23 -6.55 -8.90
C HIS A 276 2.38 -6.86 -7.41
N SER A 277 3.40 -6.31 -6.79
CA SER A 277 3.58 -6.35 -5.34
C SER A 277 3.89 -4.96 -4.80
N ASN A 278 3.52 -4.71 -3.55
CA ASN A 278 3.79 -3.44 -2.88
C ASN A 278 4.95 -3.63 -1.92
N LEU A 279 6.15 -3.10 -2.25
CA LEU A 279 7.31 -3.23 -1.36
C LEU A 279 7.06 -2.53 -0.02
N HIS A 280 6.27 -1.47 -0.02
CA HIS A 280 5.88 -0.70 1.16
C HIS A 280 4.76 -1.35 2.00
N LYS A 281 4.28 -2.54 1.61
CA LYS A 281 3.35 -3.38 2.38
C LYS A 281 4.08 -4.64 2.83
N THR A 282 4.11 -5.65 1.98
CA THR A 282 4.67 -6.99 2.28
C THR A 282 6.13 -6.95 2.73
N PHE A 283 6.95 -6.06 2.16
CA PHE A 283 8.41 -6.06 2.40
C PHE A 283 8.88 -4.88 3.25
N ALA A 284 8.00 -4.34 4.10
CA ALA A 284 8.33 -3.43 5.20
C ALA A 284 9.18 -2.22 4.80
N THR A 285 8.90 -1.60 3.66
CA THR A 285 9.49 -0.31 3.30
C THR A 285 8.56 0.84 3.69
N PRO A 286 9.06 2.07 3.91
CA PRO A 286 8.22 3.18 4.34
C PRO A 286 7.10 3.52 3.36
N HIS A 287 5.90 3.82 3.86
CA HIS A 287 4.81 4.40 3.08
C HIS A 287 5.06 5.89 2.77
N GLY A 288 5.74 6.60 3.65
CA GLY A 288 6.21 7.97 3.46
C GLY A 288 5.13 9.04 3.32
N GLY A 289 3.91 8.81 3.80
CA GLY A 289 2.83 9.79 3.74
C GLY A 289 2.44 10.18 2.31
N GLY A 290 2.35 9.23 1.38
CA GLY A 290 2.13 9.45 -0.05
C GLY A 290 3.42 9.63 -0.85
N GLY A 291 4.56 9.25 -0.27
CA GLY A 291 5.91 9.38 -0.84
C GLY A 291 6.47 8.08 -1.39
N PRO A 292 7.65 7.65 -0.87
CA PRO A 292 8.49 6.66 -1.52
C PRO A 292 7.92 5.23 -1.41
N GLY A 293 7.02 4.88 -2.31
CA GLY A 293 6.57 3.51 -2.49
C GLY A 293 7.33 2.80 -3.60
N SER A 294 6.94 1.56 -3.88
CA SER A 294 7.33 0.83 -5.09
C SER A 294 6.30 -0.28 -5.35
N GLY A 295 5.97 -0.45 -6.61
CA GLY A 295 4.99 -1.44 -7.08
C GLY A 295 5.58 -2.30 -8.19
N PRO A 296 6.63 -3.12 -7.92
CA PRO A 296 7.21 -3.98 -8.94
C PRO A 296 6.14 -4.88 -9.55
N VAL A 297 6.30 -5.12 -10.85
CA VAL A 297 5.44 -6.02 -11.63
C VAL A 297 6.27 -7.19 -12.09
N ALA A 298 5.83 -8.40 -11.74
CA ALA A 298 6.41 -9.66 -12.18
C ALA A 298 5.46 -10.37 -13.16
N VAL A 299 6.04 -11.09 -14.12
CA VAL A 299 5.29 -11.70 -15.22
C VAL A 299 5.80 -13.10 -15.54
N LYS A 300 4.94 -13.92 -16.16
CA LYS A 300 5.36 -15.18 -16.79
C LYS A 300 6.27 -14.91 -17.99
N SER A 301 7.11 -15.87 -18.34
CA SER A 301 8.17 -15.75 -19.37
C SER A 301 7.68 -15.23 -20.71
N PHE A 302 6.48 -15.61 -21.16
CA PHE A 302 5.91 -15.17 -22.43
C PHE A 302 5.55 -13.68 -22.47
N LEU A 303 5.52 -13.01 -21.30
CA LEU A 303 5.25 -11.57 -21.18
C LEU A 303 6.51 -10.74 -20.94
N LYS A 304 7.71 -11.35 -20.84
CA LYS A 304 8.97 -10.66 -20.57
C LYS A 304 9.20 -9.46 -21.50
N GLU A 305 9.02 -9.69 -22.82
CA GLU A 305 9.32 -8.67 -23.82
C GLU A 305 8.40 -7.45 -23.79
N TYR A 306 7.29 -7.51 -23.05
CA TYR A 306 6.35 -6.41 -22.88
C TYR A 306 6.63 -5.56 -21.63
N LEU A 307 7.54 -5.99 -20.76
CA LEU A 307 7.89 -5.24 -19.54
C LEU A 307 8.37 -3.82 -19.86
N PRO A 308 8.06 -2.82 -19.01
CA PRO A 308 8.65 -1.49 -19.15
C PRO A 308 10.17 -1.56 -19.01
N GLY A 309 10.87 -1.03 -20.01
CA GLY A 309 12.33 -1.02 -20.07
C GLY A 309 12.95 0.26 -19.53
N PRO A 310 14.25 0.19 -19.16
CA PRO A 310 15.07 -0.99 -19.11
C PRO A 310 14.86 -1.84 -17.85
N ILE A 311 15.14 -3.15 -17.96
CA ILE A 311 15.25 -4.09 -16.84
C ILE A 311 16.73 -4.53 -16.69
N VAL A 312 17.07 -5.15 -15.57
CA VAL A 312 18.46 -5.64 -15.35
C VAL A 312 18.61 -7.05 -15.88
N GLU A 313 19.68 -7.30 -16.61
CA GLU A 313 20.11 -8.64 -17.00
C GLU A 313 21.54 -8.92 -16.53
N LYS A 314 21.81 -10.19 -16.17
CA LYS A 314 23.14 -10.69 -15.91
C LYS A 314 23.66 -11.45 -17.14
N ASN A 315 24.79 -11.03 -17.69
CA ASN A 315 25.43 -11.70 -18.81
C ASN A 315 26.95 -11.73 -18.61
N ASP A 316 27.57 -12.90 -18.78
CA ASP A 316 29.04 -13.13 -18.59
C ASP A 316 29.56 -12.57 -17.26
N GLY A 317 28.83 -12.75 -16.17
CA GLY A 317 29.16 -12.28 -14.82
C GLY A 317 29.05 -10.79 -14.59
N LYS A 318 28.52 -10.00 -15.55
CA LYS A 318 28.25 -8.56 -15.44
C LYS A 318 26.78 -8.26 -15.54
N TYR A 319 26.36 -7.21 -14.87
CA TYR A 319 24.99 -6.70 -14.93
C TYR A 319 24.91 -5.58 -15.97
N ARG A 320 23.81 -5.58 -16.75
CA ARG A 320 23.55 -4.55 -17.77
C ARG A 320 22.08 -4.19 -17.82
N TRP A 321 21.79 -3.04 -18.39
CA TRP A 321 20.43 -2.66 -18.75
C TRP A 321 20.02 -3.34 -20.06
N TYR A 322 18.86 -3.97 -20.05
CA TYR A 322 18.19 -4.58 -21.20
C TYR A 322 16.88 -3.86 -21.50
N ASN A 323 16.64 -3.51 -22.76
CA ASN A 323 15.39 -2.94 -23.21
C ASN A 323 14.59 -4.02 -23.92
N PRO A 324 13.45 -4.49 -23.37
CA PRO A 324 12.60 -5.48 -24.02
C PRO A 324 12.08 -4.96 -25.37
N SER A 325 12.00 -5.86 -26.36
CA SER A 325 11.78 -5.50 -27.77
C SER A 325 10.34 -4.99 -28.06
N LEU A 326 9.36 -5.47 -27.28
CA LEU A 326 7.95 -5.12 -27.37
C LEU A 326 7.51 -4.26 -26.15
N SER A 327 8.46 -3.66 -25.46
CA SER A 327 8.22 -2.91 -24.23
C SER A 327 7.09 -1.89 -24.37
N ILE A 328 6.26 -1.79 -23.32
CA ILE A 328 5.26 -0.71 -23.21
C ILE A 328 5.89 0.67 -22.99
N GLY A 329 7.22 0.77 -22.91
CA GLY A 329 7.96 2.01 -22.66
C GLY A 329 8.32 2.18 -21.19
N ARG A 330 8.47 3.42 -20.75
CA ARG A 330 8.82 3.74 -19.35
C ARG A 330 7.58 4.12 -18.54
N MET A 331 7.48 3.55 -17.35
CA MET A 331 6.40 3.86 -16.41
C MET A 331 6.78 4.92 -15.37
N HIS A 332 8.08 5.21 -15.23
CA HIS A 332 8.58 6.21 -14.28
C HIS A 332 9.89 6.83 -14.79
N GLY A 333 10.26 7.98 -14.24
CA GLY A 333 11.57 8.58 -14.48
C GLY A 333 12.69 7.66 -14.01
N TYR A 334 13.72 7.52 -14.79
CA TYR A 334 14.85 6.62 -14.56
C TYR A 334 14.44 5.14 -14.45
N HIS A 335 14.74 4.49 -13.29
CA HIS A 335 14.62 3.04 -13.10
C HIS A 335 13.74 2.67 -11.90
N GLY A 336 12.83 3.55 -11.49
CA GLY A 336 12.01 3.38 -10.30
C GLY A 336 12.70 3.87 -9.01
N ASN A 337 12.20 3.43 -7.86
CA ASN A 337 12.65 3.89 -6.54
C ASN A 337 13.73 2.95 -5.97
N PHE A 338 14.98 3.09 -6.43
CA PHE A 338 16.08 2.20 -6.08
C PHE A 338 16.29 2.01 -4.57
N LEU A 339 16.28 3.10 -3.78
CA LEU A 339 16.49 2.99 -2.34
C LEU A 339 15.33 2.29 -1.60
N VAL A 340 14.14 2.26 -2.18
CA VAL A 340 13.01 1.45 -1.69
C VAL A 340 13.25 -0.04 -2.02
N ALA A 341 13.68 -0.34 -3.24
CA ALA A 341 14.07 -1.69 -3.64
C ALA A 341 15.19 -2.25 -2.76
N LEU A 342 16.21 -1.44 -2.47
CA LEU A 342 17.29 -1.82 -1.55
C LEU A 342 16.77 -2.12 -0.13
N ARG A 343 15.87 -1.31 0.42
CA ARG A 343 15.25 -1.59 1.74
C ARG A 343 14.50 -2.91 1.76
N ALA A 344 13.73 -3.19 0.71
CA ALA A 344 13.02 -4.46 0.58
C ALA A 344 13.97 -5.66 0.52
N LEU A 345 15.05 -5.57 -0.25
CA LEU A 345 16.08 -6.62 -0.29
C LEU A 345 16.73 -6.84 1.09
N VAL A 346 17.07 -5.75 1.78
CA VAL A 346 17.62 -5.82 3.15
C VAL A 346 16.65 -6.51 4.09
N TYR A 347 15.34 -6.16 4.02
CA TYR A 347 14.30 -6.82 4.83
C TYR A 347 14.22 -8.32 4.55
N MET A 348 14.18 -8.73 3.30
CA MET A 348 14.15 -10.14 2.91
C MET A 348 15.40 -10.89 3.40
N LYS A 349 16.58 -10.27 3.29
CA LYS A 349 17.86 -10.86 3.78
C LYS A 349 17.90 -10.94 5.32
N LEU A 350 17.33 -9.99 6.03
CA LEU A 350 17.22 -10.03 7.50
C LEU A 350 16.32 -11.16 7.97
N LEU A 351 15.21 -11.41 7.29
CA LEU A 351 14.32 -12.54 7.60
C LEU A 351 14.97 -13.88 7.23
N GLY A 352 15.72 -13.91 6.13
CA GLY A 352 16.25 -15.16 5.59
C GLY A 352 15.13 -16.11 5.12
N LYS A 353 15.51 -17.32 4.76
CA LYS A 353 14.54 -18.33 4.29
C LYS A 353 13.48 -18.65 5.37
N GLU A 354 13.91 -18.93 6.59
CA GLU A 354 13.01 -19.31 7.68
C GLU A 354 11.97 -18.21 8.00
N GLY A 355 12.41 -16.96 8.05
CA GLY A 355 11.50 -15.82 8.29
C GLY A 355 10.53 -15.60 7.14
N LEU A 356 10.96 -15.75 5.89
CA LEU A 356 10.09 -15.63 4.73
C LEU A 356 9.08 -16.78 4.63
N ASP A 357 9.51 -18.02 4.93
CA ASP A 357 8.63 -19.20 4.92
C ASP A 357 7.50 -19.10 5.97
N THR A 358 7.68 -18.34 7.04
CA THR A 358 6.71 -18.20 8.14
C THR A 358 5.95 -16.89 8.15
N LEU A 359 6.34 -15.90 7.33
CA LEU A 359 5.81 -14.55 7.35
C LEU A 359 4.28 -14.51 7.19
N GLY A 360 3.74 -15.12 6.14
CA GLY A 360 2.31 -15.17 5.89
C GLY A 360 1.54 -15.89 7.00
N SER A 361 2.11 -16.98 7.54
CA SER A 361 1.49 -17.74 8.63
C SER A 361 1.33 -16.90 9.91
N TYR A 362 2.34 -16.10 10.28
CA TYR A 362 2.26 -15.20 11.43
C TYR A 362 1.28 -14.04 11.21
N ALA A 363 1.24 -13.47 10.00
CA ALA A 363 0.27 -12.44 9.67
C ALA A 363 -1.17 -12.95 9.82
N VAL A 364 -1.44 -14.16 9.30
CA VAL A 364 -2.75 -14.82 9.42
C VAL A 364 -3.06 -15.18 10.88
N LEU A 365 -2.08 -15.68 11.63
CA LEU A 365 -2.27 -16.02 13.06
C LEU A 365 -2.71 -14.81 13.87
N ASN A 366 -2.02 -13.67 13.73
CA ASN A 366 -2.35 -12.43 14.42
C ASN A 366 -3.76 -11.91 14.04
N ALA A 367 -4.12 -11.96 12.76
CA ALA A 367 -5.44 -11.54 12.31
C ALA A 367 -6.56 -12.45 12.86
N ARG A 368 -6.38 -13.75 12.81
CA ARG A 368 -7.34 -14.72 13.39
C ARG A 368 -7.48 -14.58 14.90
N TYR A 369 -6.37 -14.35 15.59
CA TYR A 369 -6.40 -14.06 17.03
C TYR A 369 -7.23 -12.81 17.32
N LEU A 370 -6.86 -11.68 16.70
CA LEU A 370 -7.54 -10.39 16.91
C LEU A 370 -9.03 -10.47 16.52
N SER A 371 -9.37 -11.11 15.39
CA SER A 371 -10.76 -11.27 14.96
C SER A 371 -11.57 -12.09 15.96
N SER A 372 -10.97 -13.13 16.58
CA SER A 372 -11.62 -13.95 17.60
C SER A 372 -11.95 -13.19 18.89
N VAL A 373 -11.14 -12.18 19.22
CA VAL A 373 -11.37 -11.31 20.40
C VAL A 373 -12.37 -10.20 20.05
N ILE A 374 -12.21 -9.54 18.91
CA ILE A 374 -13.09 -8.45 18.45
C ILE A 374 -14.51 -8.95 18.17
N SER A 375 -14.68 -10.18 17.67
CA SER A 375 -16.01 -10.78 17.43
C SER A 375 -16.89 -10.88 18.67
N LYS A 376 -16.30 -10.83 19.87
CA LYS A 376 -17.03 -10.80 21.16
C LYS A 376 -17.56 -9.40 21.51
N VAL A 377 -17.10 -8.36 20.78
CA VAL A 377 -17.44 -6.95 21.01
C VAL A 377 -18.37 -6.42 19.93
N ILE A 378 -18.00 -6.66 18.66
CA ILE A 378 -18.78 -6.27 17.48
C ILE A 378 -18.78 -7.43 16.45
N PRO A 379 -19.86 -7.59 15.65
CA PRO A 379 -19.96 -8.69 14.70
C PRO A 379 -18.92 -8.57 13.58
N LEU A 380 -18.40 -9.69 13.10
CA LEU A 380 -17.65 -9.79 11.86
C LEU A 380 -18.60 -9.74 10.65
N ALA A 381 -18.09 -9.24 9.52
CA ALA A 381 -18.87 -9.17 8.29
C ALA A 381 -19.05 -10.56 7.65
N TYR A 382 -18.07 -11.44 7.82
CA TYR A 382 -18.08 -12.81 7.28
C TYR A 382 -17.83 -13.83 8.39
N ASN A 383 -18.40 -15.02 8.24
CA ASN A 383 -18.21 -16.14 9.18
C ASN A 383 -17.00 -17.01 8.80
N GLU A 384 -16.48 -16.85 7.61
CA GLU A 384 -15.32 -17.59 7.11
C GLU A 384 -14.05 -17.20 7.87
N PRO A 385 -13.09 -18.13 8.07
CA PRO A 385 -11.82 -17.82 8.68
C PRO A 385 -11.04 -16.79 7.85
N CYS A 386 -10.70 -15.67 8.46
CA CYS A 386 -9.91 -14.62 7.79
C CYS A 386 -8.46 -15.05 7.53
N MET A 387 -7.84 -14.40 6.56
CA MET A 387 -6.42 -14.46 6.32
C MET A 387 -5.70 -13.38 7.17
N HIS A 388 -4.93 -12.48 6.59
CA HIS A 388 -4.12 -11.47 7.28
C HIS A 388 -4.90 -10.25 7.79
N GLU A 389 -6.12 -10.08 7.33
CA GLU A 389 -7.03 -8.98 7.70
C GLU A 389 -8.46 -9.50 7.81
N PHE A 390 -9.32 -8.70 8.43
CA PHE A 390 -10.75 -9.02 8.56
C PHE A 390 -11.59 -7.75 8.65
N VAL A 391 -12.87 -7.89 8.34
CA VAL A 391 -13.85 -6.79 8.42
C VAL A 391 -14.85 -7.08 9.52
N ALA A 392 -15.00 -6.13 10.44
CA ALA A 392 -16.08 -6.07 11.41
C ALA A 392 -17.08 -4.97 11.01
N THR A 393 -18.28 -4.95 11.59
CA THR A 393 -19.28 -3.93 11.26
C THR A 393 -20.00 -3.44 12.49
N VAL A 394 -20.31 -2.15 12.51
CA VAL A 394 -21.15 -1.50 13.54
C VAL A 394 -22.54 -1.12 13.02
N LYS A 395 -23.00 -1.75 11.92
CA LYS A 395 -24.30 -1.46 11.30
C LYS A 395 -25.50 -1.56 12.28
N ASP A 396 -25.44 -2.48 13.24
CA ASP A 396 -26.50 -2.66 14.22
C ASP A 396 -26.44 -1.58 15.31
N LEU A 397 -25.24 -1.12 15.70
CA LEU A 397 -25.05 0.03 16.58
C LEU A 397 -25.50 1.33 15.93
N LYS A 398 -25.34 1.49 14.61
CA LYS A 398 -25.91 2.61 13.86
C LYS A 398 -27.45 2.63 13.96
N LYS A 399 -28.10 1.47 13.84
CA LYS A 399 -29.56 1.39 13.94
C LYS A 399 -30.09 1.67 15.36
N SER A 400 -29.46 1.07 16.37
CA SER A 400 -29.91 1.14 17.76
C SER A 400 -29.48 2.42 18.49
N HIS A 401 -28.25 2.88 18.31
CA HIS A 401 -27.63 3.98 19.07
C HIS A 401 -27.12 5.12 18.19
N LYS A 402 -27.30 5.05 16.86
CA LYS A 402 -26.76 6.02 15.85
C LYS A 402 -25.23 6.13 15.86
N ILE A 403 -24.53 5.10 16.33
CA ILE A 403 -23.08 4.99 16.35
C ILE A 403 -22.61 4.49 14.99
N ARG A 404 -21.73 5.23 14.33
CA ARG A 404 -21.18 4.91 13.02
C ARG A 404 -19.72 4.46 13.12
N ALA A 405 -19.20 3.81 12.07
CA ALA A 405 -17.79 3.42 11.96
C ALA A 405 -16.84 4.62 12.17
N TYR A 406 -17.24 5.80 11.70
CA TYR A 406 -16.50 7.05 11.90
C TYR A 406 -16.37 7.44 13.38
N ASP A 407 -17.42 7.29 14.17
CA ASP A 407 -17.43 7.62 15.59
C ASP A 407 -16.46 6.68 16.35
N VAL A 408 -16.48 5.39 16.03
CA VAL A 408 -15.55 4.40 16.61
C VAL A 408 -14.09 4.71 16.20
N GLY A 409 -13.85 5.05 14.93
CA GLY A 409 -12.52 5.41 14.45
C GLY A 409 -11.94 6.62 15.17
N LYS A 410 -12.74 7.67 15.40
CA LYS A 410 -12.34 8.86 16.17
C LYS A 410 -12.08 8.54 17.64
N ALA A 411 -12.93 7.73 18.27
CA ALA A 411 -12.74 7.33 19.65
C ALA A 411 -11.45 6.51 19.85
N LEU A 412 -11.06 5.69 18.89
CA LEU A 412 -9.77 4.99 18.91
C LEU A 412 -8.59 5.96 18.87
N LEU A 413 -8.66 7.00 18.03
CA LEU A 413 -7.63 8.05 17.98
C LEU A 413 -7.49 8.78 19.33
N ASP A 414 -8.60 9.09 20.00
CA ASP A 414 -8.60 9.71 21.33
C ASP A 414 -7.97 8.81 22.41
N LYS A 415 -8.10 7.49 22.26
CA LYS A 415 -7.48 6.51 23.15
C LYS A 415 -6.04 6.14 22.75
N GLY A 416 -5.47 6.79 21.73
CA GLY A 416 -4.08 6.63 21.30
C GLY A 416 -3.83 5.52 20.27
N PHE A 417 -4.87 4.92 19.69
CA PHE A 417 -4.77 3.99 18.59
C PHE A 417 -5.10 4.65 17.26
N HIS A 418 -4.37 4.32 16.21
CA HIS A 418 -4.82 4.70 14.86
C HIS A 418 -6.15 3.99 14.53
N SER A 419 -7.04 4.71 13.82
CA SER A 419 -8.28 4.11 13.34
C SER A 419 -7.99 2.94 12.40
N PRO A 420 -8.77 1.85 12.43
CA PRO A 420 -8.81 0.90 11.33
C PRO A 420 -9.35 1.59 10.07
N THR A 421 -9.31 0.94 8.92
CA THR A 421 -9.94 1.45 7.71
C THR A 421 -11.46 1.41 7.90
N ILE A 422 -12.12 2.56 7.73
CA ILE A 422 -13.57 2.69 7.89
C ILE A 422 -14.27 2.77 6.53
N TYR A 423 -15.53 2.30 6.46
CA TYR A 423 -16.38 2.32 5.25
C TYR A 423 -15.78 1.57 4.05
N PHE A 424 -14.93 0.60 4.31
CA PHE A 424 -14.32 -0.21 3.27
C PHE A 424 -14.21 -1.69 3.73
N PRO A 425 -14.49 -2.68 2.84
CA PRO A 425 -14.96 -2.57 1.46
C PRO A 425 -16.38 -1.98 1.35
N LEU A 426 -16.69 -1.34 0.22
CA LEU A 426 -17.96 -0.58 0.03
C LEU A 426 -19.23 -1.43 0.12
N ILE A 427 -19.11 -2.73 -0.10
CA ILE A 427 -20.22 -3.69 0.00
C ILE A 427 -20.66 -4.00 1.44
N ILE A 428 -19.87 -3.56 2.44
CA ILE A 428 -20.16 -3.76 3.87
C ILE A 428 -20.58 -2.44 4.51
N ASP A 429 -21.83 -2.35 4.98
CA ASP A 429 -22.33 -1.17 5.70
C ASP A 429 -21.62 -0.99 7.05
N GLU A 430 -21.15 0.23 7.35
CA GLU A 430 -20.43 0.62 8.58
C GLU A 430 -19.23 -0.30 8.89
N ALA A 431 -18.45 -0.59 7.86
CA ALA A 431 -17.28 -1.45 7.94
C ALA A 431 -16.15 -0.83 8.77
N LEU A 432 -15.46 -1.70 9.51
CA LEU A 432 -14.20 -1.47 10.22
C LEU A 432 -13.23 -2.60 9.81
N MET A 433 -12.22 -2.30 9.01
CA MET A 433 -11.26 -3.28 8.51
C MET A 433 -9.96 -3.21 9.28
N PHE A 434 -9.52 -4.33 9.81
CA PHE A 434 -8.33 -4.47 10.65
C PHE A 434 -7.29 -5.37 10.00
N GLU A 435 -6.04 -4.90 9.94
CA GLU A 435 -4.87 -5.69 9.58
C GLU A 435 -3.80 -5.53 10.66
N PRO A 436 -3.60 -6.52 11.56
CA PRO A 436 -2.63 -6.39 12.65
C PRO A 436 -1.18 -6.53 12.22
N THR A 437 -0.92 -7.16 11.10
CA THR A 437 0.41 -7.60 10.62
C THR A 437 1.12 -8.62 11.54
N GLU A 438 2.17 -9.26 11.04
CA GLU A 438 2.98 -10.20 11.83
C GLU A 438 3.89 -9.51 12.86
N THR A 439 4.03 -8.18 12.78
CA THR A 439 4.96 -7.44 13.65
C THR A 439 4.38 -7.04 15.00
N GLN A 440 3.09 -7.27 15.22
CA GLN A 440 2.43 -6.95 16.49
C GLN A 440 2.51 -8.09 17.49
N THR A 441 2.63 -7.73 18.77
CA THR A 441 2.61 -8.68 19.88
C THR A 441 1.18 -8.95 20.33
N VAL A 442 0.96 -10.09 21.01
CA VAL A 442 -0.34 -10.44 21.60
C VAL A 442 -0.81 -9.35 22.57
N ASP A 443 0.09 -8.81 23.41
CA ASP A 443 -0.25 -7.75 24.35
C ASP A 443 -0.83 -6.51 23.64
N THR A 444 -0.23 -6.12 22.50
CA THR A 444 -0.72 -4.99 21.70
C THR A 444 -2.10 -5.27 21.09
N LEU A 445 -2.34 -6.52 20.64
CA LEU A 445 -3.62 -6.93 20.09
C LEU A 445 -4.72 -6.94 21.16
N ASP A 446 -4.39 -7.42 22.36
CA ASP A 446 -5.29 -7.43 23.51
C ASP A 446 -5.63 -6.02 23.98
N ASP A 447 -4.65 -5.11 24.03
CA ASP A 447 -4.86 -3.70 24.37
C ASP A 447 -5.82 -3.00 23.39
N LEU A 448 -5.67 -3.25 22.08
CA LEU A 448 -6.61 -2.73 21.08
C LEU A 448 -8.02 -3.27 21.29
N ALA A 449 -8.16 -4.59 21.50
CA ALA A 449 -9.46 -5.21 21.68
C ALA A 449 -10.16 -4.75 22.97
N ALA A 450 -9.41 -4.60 24.07
CA ALA A 450 -9.92 -4.05 25.33
C ALA A 450 -10.34 -2.59 25.18
N THR A 451 -9.56 -1.78 24.48
CA THR A 451 -9.86 -0.39 24.18
C THR A 451 -11.11 -0.27 23.32
N LEU A 452 -11.25 -1.08 22.27
CA LEU A 452 -12.45 -1.11 21.43
C LEU A 452 -13.69 -1.47 22.26
N LYS A 453 -13.57 -2.47 23.15
CA LYS A 453 -14.66 -2.85 24.04
C LYS A 453 -15.07 -1.67 24.95
N SER A 454 -14.11 -0.99 25.58
CA SER A 454 -14.39 0.19 26.42
C SER A 454 -15.10 1.29 25.62
N ILE A 455 -14.65 1.56 24.39
CA ILE A 455 -15.29 2.54 23.49
C ILE A 455 -16.74 2.17 23.18
N ILE A 456 -17.00 0.90 22.84
CA ILE A 456 -18.36 0.45 22.51
C ILE A 456 -19.26 0.55 23.76
N ASP A 457 -18.77 0.15 24.92
CA ASP A 457 -19.52 0.25 26.21
C ASP A 457 -19.80 1.74 26.54
N GLU A 458 -18.83 2.64 26.37
CA GLU A 458 -18.99 4.09 26.59
C GLU A 458 -20.02 4.69 25.61
N LEU A 459 -19.94 4.35 24.32
CA LEU A 459 -20.82 4.86 23.27
C LEU A 459 -22.27 4.41 23.42
N GLN A 460 -22.51 3.25 24.05
CA GLN A 460 -23.83 2.71 24.32
C GLN A 460 -24.45 3.24 25.63
N SER A 461 -23.65 3.85 26.52
CA SER A 461 -24.15 4.45 27.73
C SER A 461 -24.85 5.79 27.45
N ASP A 462 -25.91 6.11 28.20
CA ASP A 462 -26.64 7.38 28.09
C ASP A 462 -25.77 8.62 28.46
N ASP A 463 -24.60 8.42 29.05
CA ASP A 463 -23.61 9.45 29.35
C ASP A 463 -22.76 9.89 28.13
N ALA A 464 -23.19 9.59 26.91
CA ALA A 464 -22.50 9.91 25.63
C ALA A 464 -22.32 11.43 25.35
N VAL A 465 -22.36 12.29 26.35
CA VAL A 465 -22.11 13.74 26.25
C VAL A 465 -20.66 14.05 25.85
N SER A 466 -19.70 13.14 26.06
CA SER A 466 -18.28 13.41 25.78
C SER A 466 -17.92 13.41 24.27
N TYR A 467 -18.74 12.79 23.42
CA TYR A 467 -18.46 12.69 21.98
C TYR A 467 -19.06 13.84 21.14
N THR A 468 -19.91 14.68 21.73
CA THR A 468 -20.42 15.89 21.07
C THR A 468 -19.31 16.91 20.79
N HIS A 469 -18.21 16.90 21.54
CA HIS A 469 -17.03 17.74 21.27
C HIS A 469 -16.30 17.36 19.98
N LEU A 470 -16.31 16.09 19.57
CA LEU A 470 -15.74 15.66 18.29
C LEU A 470 -16.61 16.11 17.10
N ARG A 471 -17.94 16.25 17.29
CA ARG A 471 -18.85 16.79 16.28
C ARG A 471 -18.77 18.31 16.14
N ALA A 472 -18.43 19.04 17.20
CA ALA A 472 -18.38 20.51 17.18
C ALA A 472 -17.20 21.07 16.38
N HIS A 473 -16.10 20.31 16.20
CA HIS A 473 -14.96 20.75 15.41
C HIS A 473 -15.16 20.62 13.90
N GLU A 474 -16.18 19.92 13.42
CA GLU A 474 -16.46 19.76 11.99
C GLU A 474 -17.42 20.84 11.43
N THR A 475 -18.17 21.53 12.27
CA THR A 475 -19.12 22.58 11.85
C THR A 475 -18.49 23.95 11.66
N GLU A 476 -17.18 24.12 11.92
CA GLU A 476 -16.46 25.39 11.70
C GLU A 476 -15.71 25.48 10.37
N TYR A 477 -15.82 24.46 9.48
CA TYR A 477 -15.12 24.42 8.19
C TYR A 477 -16.04 24.08 7.00
N ASP A 478 -17.33 24.36 7.07
CA ASP A 478 -18.22 24.42 5.89
C ASP A 478 -18.27 25.85 5.33
#